data_1b4e5cb53e95388cd9e54edf51bb8c1f
#
_entry.id   1b4e5cb53e95388cd9e54edf51bb8c1f
#
_cell.length_a   1.000
_cell.length_b   1.000
_cell.length_c   1.000
_cell.angle_alpha   90.00
_cell.angle_beta   90.00
_cell.angle_gamma   90.00
#
_symmetry.space_group_name_H-M   'P 1'
#
loop_
_entity.id
_entity.type
_entity.pdbx_description
1 polymer ?
#
loop_
_entity_poly.entity_id
_entity_poly.type
_entity_poly.pdbx_seq_one_letter_code
_entity_poly.pdbx_strand_id
1 'polypeptide(L)'
;FPHLNGEPKKIDNLAYYNPVEKKVIIGDISHRYKDLDVIPSAYQEGFIDEFFDKERLLPIIETMRGCPFTCTYCAWGDDWLRASNRFSLERIKGDLDYIAKRIKHSPYLYIADSNFGMHKRDEEIALHIRKIHDETGWPDKFWATWAKNSSKRVVDIAEILFFLLGAMTIV
;
A
#
# COMPACT_ATOMS: atom_id res chain seq x y z
N PHE A 1 -0.87 22.78 -8.31
CA PHE A 1 0.12 22.03 -9.12
C PHE A 1 1.14 23.04 -9.65
N PRO A 2 2.34 23.15 -9.05
CA PRO A 2 3.31 24.20 -9.39
C PRO A 2 3.95 24.07 -10.79
N HIS A 3 3.63 23.03 -11.52
CA HIS A 3 4.24 22.74 -12.82
C HIS A 3 3.34 23.02 -14.03
N LEU A 4 2.12 23.46 -13.79
CA LEU A 4 1.21 23.89 -14.84
C LEU A 4 1.31 25.41 -15.02
N ASN A 5 2.41 25.89 -15.60
CA ASN A 5 2.65 27.30 -15.91
C ASN A 5 1.56 27.86 -16.83
N GLY A 6 0.32 27.94 -16.34
CA GLY A 6 -0.81 28.56 -17.00
C GLY A 6 -1.42 27.82 -18.19
N GLU A 7 -0.74 26.88 -18.82
CA GLU A 7 -1.28 26.08 -19.92
C GLU A 7 -1.75 24.70 -19.46
N PRO A 8 -2.97 24.30 -19.79
CA PRO A 8 -3.51 22.99 -19.45
C PRO A 8 -2.74 21.91 -20.22
N LYS A 9 -1.91 21.15 -19.50
CA LYS A 9 -1.20 20.01 -20.08
C LYS A 9 -2.03 18.74 -19.89
N LYS A 10 -2.23 18.02 -20.97
CA LYS A 10 -2.78 16.67 -20.94
C LYS A 10 -1.69 15.75 -20.36
N ILE A 11 -1.96 15.16 -19.19
CA ILE A 11 -1.03 14.26 -18.51
C ILE A 11 -1.69 12.87 -18.48
N ASP A 12 -0.99 11.87 -18.96
CA ASP A 12 -1.50 10.48 -19.01
C ASP A 12 -1.95 9.99 -17.63
N ASN A 13 -3.05 9.26 -17.62
CA ASN A 13 -3.70 8.71 -16.43
C ASN A 13 -4.14 9.75 -15.38
N LEU A 14 -4.19 11.03 -15.73
CA LEU A 14 -4.63 12.09 -14.85
C LEU A 14 -5.89 12.77 -15.39
N ALA A 15 -6.88 12.94 -14.52
CA ALA A 15 -8.00 13.84 -14.75
C ALA A 15 -7.96 14.96 -13.72
N TYR A 16 -8.05 16.21 -14.17
CA TYR A 16 -8.07 17.38 -13.28
C TYR A 16 -8.97 18.49 -13.80
N TYR A 17 -9.52 19.29 -12.90
CA TYR A 17 -10.29 20.47 -13.26
C TYR A 17 -9.37 21.65 -13.54
N ASN A 18 -9.53 22.25 -14.73
CA ASN A 18 -8.87 23.51 -15.08
C ASN A 18 -9.79 24.68 -14.74
N PRO A 19 -9.46 25.50 -13.74
CA PRO A 19 -10.32 26.61 -13.31
C PRO A 19 -10.38 27.76 -14.33
N VAL A 20 -9.36 27.91 -15.17
CA VAL A 20 -9.31 28.98 -16.20
C VAL A 20 -10.26 28.64 -17.34
N GLU A 21 -10.18 27.41 -17.86
CA GLU A 21 -11.05 26.96 -18.95
C GLU A 21 -12.40 26.43 -18.47
N LYS A 22 -12.60 26.33 -17.15
CA LYS A 22 -13.81 25.80 -16.49
C LYS A 22 -14.21 24.41 -17.01
N LYS A 23 -13.23 23.56 -17.32
CA LYS A 23 -13.48 22.21 -17.83
C LYS A 23 -12.58 21.18 -17.18
N VAL A 24 -12.99 19.91 -17.25
CA VAL A 24 -12.14 18.78 -16.87
C VAL A 24 -11.22 18.44 -18.04
N ILE A 25 -9.92 18.39 -17.76
CA ILE A 25 -8.90 17.89 -18.68
C ILE A 25 -8.65 16.42 -18.31
N ILE A 26 -8.78 15.54 -19.30
CA ILE A 26 -8.57 14.10 -19.12
C ILE A 26 -7.37 13.68 -19.97
N GLY A 27 -6.37 13.10 -19.33
CA GLY A 27 -5.23 12.49 -20.00
C GLY A 27 -5.58 11.17 -20.68
N ASP A 28 -4.72 10.72 -21.57
CA ASP A 28 -4.89 9.40 -22.19
C ASP A 28 -4.63 8.29 -21.19
N ILE A 29 -5.31 7.16 -21.33
CA ILE A 29 -5.03 5.99 -20.52
C ILE A 29 -3.75 5.34 -21.04
N SER A 30 -2.68 5.42 -20.28
CA SER A 30 -1.42 4.75 -20.60
C SER A 30 -1.33 3.39 -19.89
N HIS A 31 -0.40 2.56 -20.32
CA HIS A 31 -0.17 1.25 -19.70
C HIS A 31 0.24 1.38 -18.24
N ARG A 32 -0.25 0.46 -17.40
CA ARG A 32 0.17 0.37 -16.00
C ARG A 32 1.64 -0.05 -15.92
N TYR A 33 2.38 0.56 -14.99
CA TYR A 33 3.75 0.14 -14.70
C TYR A 33 3.76 -1.31 -14.20
N LYS A 34 4.60 -2.13 -14.82
CA LYS A 34 4.84 -3.52 -14.35
C LYS A 34 5.81 -3.53 -13.18
N ASP A 35 6.82 -2.69 -13.27
CA ASP A 35 7.75 -2.41 -12.19
C ASP A 35 7.18 -1.24 -11.37
N LEU A 36 6.79 -1.51 -10.13
CA LEU A 36 6.24 -0.49 -9.25
C LEU A 36 7.32 0.31 -8.54
N ASP A 37 8.58 -0.16 -8.52
CA ASP A 37 9.67 0.52 -7.84
C ASP A 37 10.11 1.81 -8.56
N VAL A 38 9.67 2.00 -9.80
CA VAL A 38 9.82 3.30 -10.50
C VAL A 38 9.02 4.43 -9.83
N ILE A 39 8.05 4.07 -8.96
CA ILE A 39 7.27 5.04 -8.19
C ILE A 39 8.05 5.37 -6.91
N PRO A 40 8.47 6.63 -6.68
CA PRO A 40 9.19 7.00 -5.46
C PRO A 40 8.43 6.65 -4.18
N SER A 41 9.14 6.33 -3.12
CA SER A 41 8.51 6.14 -1.80
C SER A 41 8.17 7.48 -1.16
N ALA A 42 6.90 7.69 -0.86
CA ALA A 42 6.49 8.85 -0.07
C ALA A 42 7.13 8.84 1.33
N TYR A 43 7.42 7.65 1.86
CA TYR A 43 8.11 7.48 3.14
C TYR A 43 9.59 7.81 3.01
N GLN A 44 10.34 7.07 2.18
CA GLN A 44 11.80 7.19 2.08
C GLN A 44 12.24 8.55 1.52
N GLU A 45 11.42 9.18 0.69
CA GLU A 45 11.64 10.56 0.21
C GLU A 45 11.28 11.64 1.26
N GLY A 46 10.76 11.25 2.41
CA GLY A 46 10.42 12.16 3.50
C GLY A 46 9.20 13.07 3.26
N PHE A 47 8.41 12.81 2.21
CA PHE A 47 7.25 13.68 1.87
C PHE A 47 6.17 13.72 2.94
N ILE A 48 6.15 12.75 3.84
CA ILE A 48 5.14 12.63 4.87
C ILE A 48 5.72 12.72 6.29
N ASP A 49 6.97 13.14 6.44
CA ASP A 49 7.65 13.19 7.75
C ASP A 49 6.92 14.06 8.77
N GLU A 50 6.33 15.17 8.33
CA GLU A 50 5.55 16.06 9.21
C GLU A 50 4.33 15.40 9.86
N PHE A 51 3.87 14.26 9.34
CA PHE A 51 2.70 13.55 9.88
C PHE A 51 3.05 12.53 10.97
N PHE A 52 4.32 12.11 11.11
CA PHE A 52 4.70 11.10 12.10
C PHE A 52 4.50 11.54 13.56
N ASP A 53 4.43 12.84 13.80
CA ASP A 53 4.12 13.40 15.11
C ASP A 53 2.61 13.55 15.39
N LYS A 54 1.73 13.16 14.45
CA LYS A 54 0.29 13.26 14.63
C LYS A 54 -0.27 12.02 15.33
N GLU A 55 -1.13 12.24 16.33
CA GLU A 55 -1.73 11.15 17.12
C GLU A 55 -2.65 10.22 16.32
N ARG A 56 -3.18 10.69 15.19
CA ARG A 56 -4.15 9.96 14.36
C ARG A 56 -3.58 9.50 13.02
N LEU A 57 -2.27 9.36 12.92
CA LEU A 57 -1.66 8.78 11.72
C LEU A 57 -1.93 7.29 11.67
N LEU A 58 -2.42 6.80 10.54
CA LEU A 58 -2.44 5.39 10.19
C LEU A 58 -1.44 5.16 9.06
N PRO A 59 -0.26 4.61 9.33
CA PRO A 59 0.66 4.21 8.27
C PRO A 59 0.04 3.16 7.37
N ILE A 60 0.04 3.44 6.07
CA ILE A 60 -0.51 2.57 5.04
C ILE A 60 0.60 2.26 4.06
N ILE A 61 0.85 0.99 3.81
CA ILE A 61 1.73 0.53 2.75
C ILE A 61 0.97 -0.38 1.79
N GLU A 62 1.43 -0.39 0.55
CA GLU A 62 0.93 -1.26 -0.49
C GLU A 62 2.09 -2.14 -0.94
N THR A 63 1.93 -3.46 -0.95
CA THR A 63 2.97 -4.39 -1.39
C THR A 63 2.76 -4.82 -2.82
N MET A 64 1.51 -4.77 -3.30
CA MET A 64 1.15 -5.09 -4.68
C MET A 64 -0.09 -4.30 -5.14
N ARG A 65 -0.22 -4.09 -6.43
CA ARG A 65 -1.38 -3.47 -7.10
C ARG A 65 -2.03 -4.43 -8.06
N GLY A 66 -3.35 -4.55 -7.94
CA GLY A 66 -4.20 -5.38 -8.78
C GLY A 66 -4.72 -6.60 -8.06
N CYS A 67 -5.69 -7.26 -8.68
CA CYS A 67 -6.32 -8.47 -8.15
C CYS A 67 -6.56 -9.45 -9.31
N PRO A 68 -6.04 -10.68 -9.28
CA PRO A 68 -6.20 -11.61 -10.38
C PRO A 68 -7.58 -12.27 -10.44
N PHE A 69 -8.43 -12.02 -9.44
CA PHE A 69 -9.75 -12.65 -9.34
C PHE A 69 -10.83 -11.88 -10.10
N THR A 70 -11.86 -12.59 -10.53
CA THR A 70 -12.97 -12.10 -11.35
C THR A 70 -14.29 -12.17 -10.59
N CYS A 71 -14.30 -11.75 -9.33
CA CYS A 71 -15.50 -11.77 -8.53
C CYS A 71 -16.57 -10.85 -9.15
N THR A 72 -17.73 -11.38 -9.45
CA THR A 72 -18.80 -10.67 -10.20
C THR A 72 -19.39 -9.46 -9.46
N TYR A 73 -19.20 -9.39 -8.15
CA TYR A 73 -19.68 -8.31 -7.29
C TYR A 73 -18.61 -7.25 -6.98
N CYS A 74 -17.38 -7.44 -7.49
CA CYS A 74 -16.23 -6.62 -7.10
C CYS A 74 -15.75 -5.78 -8.28
N ALA A 75 -15.59 -4.46 -8.09
CA ALA A 75 -15.04 -3.58 -9.10
C ALA A 75 -13.59 -3.92 -9.52
N TRP A 76 -12.83 -4.60 -8.67
CA TRP A 76 -11.49 -5.12 -8.99
C TRP A 76 -11.52 -6.30 -9.98
N GLY A 77 -12.70 -6.85 -10.31
CA GLY A 77 -12.86 -7.93 -11.27
C GLY A 77 -12.70 -7.52 -12.74
N ASP A 78 -12.60 -6.23 -13.03
CA ASP A 78 -12.39 -5.72 -14.38
C ASP A 78 -11.04 -6.15 -14.96
N ASP A 79 -11.03 -6.49 -16.25
CA ASP A 79 -9.88 -7.05 -16.96
C ASP A 79 -8.61 -6.19 -16.84
N TRP A 80 -8.74 -4.88 -16.84
CA TRP A 80 -7.63 -3.95 -16.77
C TRP A 80 -7.00 -3.87 -15.36
N LEU A 81 -7.68 -4.39 -14.31
CA LEU A 81 -7.20 -4.46 -12.93
C LEU A 81 -6.57 -5.81 -12.56
N ARG A 82 -6.65 -6.82 -13.42
CA ARG A 82 -6.22 -8.19 -13.14
C ARG A 82 -4.71 -8.37 -12.99
N ALA A 83 -3.91 -7.52 -13.62
CA ALA A 83 -2.47 -7.61 -13.49
C ALA A 83 -2.04 -7.24 -12.06
N SER A 84 -1.52 -8.22 -11.31
CA SER A 84 -0.93 -7.99 -9.99
C SER A 84 0.55 -7.66 -10.14
N ASN A 85 0.87 -6.37 -10.10
CA ASN A 85 2.24 -5.87 -10.09
C ASN A 85 2.70 -5.67 -8.64
N ARG A 86 3.99 -5.85 -8.36
CA ARG A 86 4.52 -5.88 -7.01
C ARG A 86 5.69 -4.93 -6.85
N PHE A 87 5.76 -4.28 -5.68
CA PHE A 87 6.98 -3.62 -5.24
C PHE A 87 8.04 -4.65 -4.86
N SER A 88 9.32 -4.32 -4.92
CA SER A 88 10.38 -5.19 -4.42
C SER A 88 10.28 -5.40 -2.89
N LEU A 89 10.89 -6.46 -2.39
CA LEU A 89 10.98 -6.68 -0.95
C LEU A 89 11.84 -5.61 -0.28
N GLU A 90 12.91 -5.17 -0.96
CA GLU A 90 13.80 -4.09 -0.51
C GLU A 90 13.00 -2.81 -0.29
N ARG A 91 12.15 -2.44 -1.25
CA ARG A 91 11.30 -1.27 -1.14
C ARG A 91 10.35 -1.36 0.05
N ILE A 92 9.65 -2.49 0.19
CA ILE A 92 8.67 -2.69 1.27
C ILE A 92 9.36 -2.68 2.64
N LYS A 93 10.46 -3.40 2.78
CA LYS A 93 11.25 -3.43 4.02
C LYS A 93 11.80 -2.05 4.35
N GLY A 94 12.29 -1.32 3.35
CA GLY A 94 12.76 0.05 3.52
C GLY A 94 11.67 1.00 4.03
N ASP A 95 10.46 0.89 3.48
CA ASP A 95 9.31 1.69 3.93
C ASP A 95 8.92 1.35 5.38
N LEU A 96 8.87 0.06 5.73
CA LEU A 96 8.58 -0.41 7.09
C LEU A 96 9.61 0.08 8.10
N ASP A 97 10.91 -0.06 7.77
CA ASP A 97 12.01 0.41 8.63
C ASP A 97 11.99 1.93 8.79
N TYR A 98 11.64 2.66 7.72
CA TYR A 98 11.52 4.11 7.74
C TYR A 98 10.42 4.56 8.68
N ILE A 99 9.24 3.93 8.58
CA ILE A 99 8.10 4.20 9.44
C ILE A 99 8.46 3.89 10.89
N ALA A 100 8.97 2.70 11.17
CA ALA A 100 9.28 2.24 12.53
C ALA A 100 10.24 3.17 13.28
N LYS A 101 11.19 3.78 12.57
CA LYS A 101 12.16 4.74 13.16
C LYS A 101 11.54 6.10 13.50
N ARG A 102 10.38 6.45 12.94
CA ARG A 102 9.79 7.79 13.03
C ARG A 102 8.45 7.84 13.72
N ILE A 103 7.69 6.76 13.69
CA ILE A 103 6.35 6.69 14.29
C ILE A 103 6.44 6.87 15.81
N LYS A 104 5.60 7.78 16.37
CA LYS A 104 5.64 8.09 17.80
C LYS A 104 4.36 7.70 18.53
N HIS A 105 3.21 7.89 17.90
CA HIS A 105 1.93 7.81 18.61
C HIS A 105 0.96 6.79 18.07
N SER A 106 1.13 6.37 16.81
CA SER A 106 0.20 5.42 16.20
C SER A 106 0.67 3.97 16.39
N PRO A 107 -0.16 3.12 17.00
CA PRO A 107 0.14 1.70 17.15
C PRO A 107 -0.18 0.88 15.88
N TYR A 108 -0.69 1.52 14.85
CA TYR A 108 -1.28 0.82 13.71
C TYR A 108 -0.32 0.66 12.54
N LEU A 109 -0.51 -0.42 11.77
CA LEU A 109 -0.02 -0.62 10.41
C LEU A 109 -1.12 -1.22 9.56
N TYR A 110 -1.35 -0.65 8.37
CA TYR A 110 -2.29 -1.20 7.39
C TYR A 110 -1.58 -1.57 6.09
N ILE A 111 -1.75 -2.83 5.65
CA ILE A 111 -1.38 -3.26 4.29
C ILE A 111 -2.62 -3.17 3.40
N ALA A 112 -2.57 -2.25 2.42
CA ALA A 112 -3.70 -1.91 1.55
C ALA A 112 -3.79 -2.80 0.30
N ASP A 113 -3.21 -3.99 0.34
CA ASP A 113 -3.33 -4.96 -0.74
C ASP A 113 -4.74 -5.53 -0.83
N SER A 114 -5.19 -5.89 -2.02
CA SER A 114 -6.48 -6.57 -2.18
C SER A 114 -6.48 -8.01 -1.66
N ASN A 115 -5.31 -8.65 -1.53
CA ASN A 115 -5.17 -10.07 -1.18
C ASN A 115 -3.82 -10.35 -0.52
N PHE A 116 -3.53 -9.78 0.64
CA PHE A 116 -2.30 -10.07 1.39
C PHE A 116 -2.27 -11.54 1.85
N GLY A 117 -1.14 -12.20 1.71
CA GLY A 117 -0.99 -13.64 1.93
C GLY A 117 -1.21 -14.49 0.67
N MET A 118 -1.47 -13.88 -0.49
CA MET A 118 -1.60 -14.60 -1.75
C MET A 118 -0.25 -15.13 -2.26
N HIS A 119 0.82 -14.41 -2.05
CA HIS A 119 2.16 -14.74 -2.53
C HIS A 119 3.07 -15.27 -1.41
N LYS A 120 4.00 -16.18 -1.76
CA LYS A 120 4.97 -16.73 -0.79
C LYS A 120 5.81 -15.63 -0.12
N ARG A 121 6.13 -14.58 -0.85
CA ARG A 121 6.90 -13.43 -0.34
C ARG A 121 6.22 -12.68 0.81
N ASP A 122 4.90 -12.82 0.96
CA ASP A 122 4.13 -12.14 2.01
C ASP A 122 4.49 -12.69 3.40
N GLU A 123 4.98 -13.94 3.47
CA GLU A 123 5.57 -14.52 4.68
C GLU A 123 6.86 -13.77 5.10
N GLU A 124 7.70 -13.40 4.12
CA GLU A 124 8.92 -12.62 4.40
C GLU A 124 8.60 -11.21 4.89
N ILE A 125 7.54 -10.61 4.35
CA ILE A 125 7.04 -9.30 4.81
C ILE A 125 6.54 -9.42 6.25
N ALA A 126 5.76 -10.45 6.56
CA ALA A 126 5.27 -10.71 7.91
C ALA A 126 6.41 -10.94 8.91
N LEU A 127 7.42 -11.72 8.54
CA LEU A 127 8.61 -11.94 9.37
C LEU A 127 9.38 -10.63 9.62
N HIS A 128 9.44 -9.75 8.63
CA HIS A 128 10.09 -8.45 8.80
C HIS A 128 9.29 -7.52 9.74
N ILE A 129 7.95 -7.51 9.62
CA ILE A 129 7.06 -6.79 10.54
C ILE A 129 7.25 -7.34 11.97
N ARG A 130 7.31 -8.66 12.13
CA ARG A 130 7.57 -9.30 13.42
C ARG A 130 8.89 -8.86 14.02
N LYS A 131 9.96 -8.86 13.22
CA LYS A 131 11.27 -8.40 13.66
C LYS A 131 11.24 -6.95 14.14
N ILE A 132 10.61 -6.06 13.36
CA ILE A 132 10.45 -4.65 13.75
C ILE A 132 9.71 -4.54 15.09
N HIS A 133 8.61 -5.29 15.25
CA HIS A 133 7.87 -5.28 16.52
C HIS A 133 8.74 -5.73 17.69
N ASP A 134 9.47 -6.82 17.54
CA ASP A 134 10.34 -7.35 18.60
C ASP A 134 11.46 -6.35 19.00
N GLU A 135 11.92 -5.52 18.04
CA GLU A 135 12.97 -4.52 18.24
C GLU A 135 12.44 -3.17 18.78
N THR A 136 11.23 -2.76 18.37
CA THR A 136 10.74 -1.38 18.60
C THR A 136 9.42 -1.31 19.37
N GLY A 137 8.69 -2.42 19.50
CA GLY A 137 7.33 -2.45 20.02
C GLY A 137 6.26 -1.98 19.02
N TRP A 138 6.64 -1.62 17.79
CA TRP A 138 5.71 -1.21 16.73
C TRP A 138 5.71 -2.22 15.57
N PRO A 139 4.55 -2.46 14.92
CA PRO A 139 3.20 -2.03 15.28
C PRO A 139 2.56 -2.91 16.37
N ASP A 140 1.64 -2.36 17.17
CA ASP A 140 0.79 -3.13 18.10
C ASP A 140 -0.44 -3.72 17.42
N LYS A 141 -0.88 -3.09 16.31
CA LYS A 141 -2.12 -3.42 15.61
C LYS A 141 -1.87 -3.46 14.12
N PHE A 142 -2.33 -4.54 13.51
CA PHE A 142 -2.10 -4.81 12.11
C PHE A 142 -3.43 -5.07 11.39
N TRP A 143 -3.59 -4.45 10.21
CA TRP A 143 -4.73 -4.69 9.34
C TRP A 143 -4.27 -5.00 7.92
N ALA A 144 -4.95 -5.95 7.30
CA ALA A 144 -4.80 -6.29 5.89
C ALA A 144 -6.09 -6.89 5.32
N THR A 145 -6.31 -6.72 4.03
CA THR A 145 -7.32 -7.50 3.32
C THR A 145 -6.69 -8.83 2.90
N TRP A 146 -7.15 -9.92 3.48
CA TRP A 146 -6.53 -11.23 3.34
C TRP A 146 -6.89 -11.93 2.03
N ALA A 147 -5.97 -12.75 1.54
CA ALA A 147 -6.18 -13.61 0.38
C ALA A 147 -7.24 -14.68 0.66
N LYS A 148 -8.21 -14.79 -0.23
CA LYS A 148 -9.38 -15.66 -0.06
C LYS A 148 -9.14 -17.12 -0.44
N ASN A 149 -8.08 -17.40 -1.21
CA ASN A 149 -7.80 -18.71 -1.79
C ASN A 149 -6.46 -19.32 -1.33
N SER A 150 -5.84 -18.75 -0.32
CA SER A 150 -4.54 -19.20 0.21
C SER A 150 -4.63 -19.44 1.72
N SER A 151 -5.67 -20.14 2.16
CA SER A 151 -6.03 -20.31 3.58
C SER A 151 -4.85 -20.75 4.46
N LYS A 152 -4.05 -21.73 4.02
CA LYS A 152 -2.90 -22.20 4.79
C LYS A 152 -1.87 -21.06 5.00
N ARG A 153 -1.47 -20.37 3.93
CA ARG A 153 -0.49 -19.28 4.05
C ARG A 153 -1.01 -18.10 4.86
N VAL A 154 -2.30 -17.78 4.72
CA VAL A 154 -2.91 -16.74 5.54
C VAL A 154 -2.84 -17.10 7.02
N VAL A 155 -3.07 -18.38 7.38
CA VAL A 155 -2.92 -18.87 8.75
C VAL A 155 -1.45 -18.79 9.20
N ASP A 156 -0.51 -19.27 8.37
CA ASP A 156 0.93 -19.22 8.69
C ASP A 156 1.38 -17.76 8.96
N ILE A 157 0.93 -16.81 8.13
CA ILE A 157 1.20 -15.38 8.33
C ILE A 157 0.51 -14.85 9.60
N ALA A 158 -0.73 -15.25 9.83
CA ALA A 158 -1.45 -14.86 11.03
C ALA A 158 -0.75 -15.36 12.30
N GLU A 159 -0.18 -16.56 12.29
CA GLU A 159 0.63 -17.08 13.40
C GLU A 159 1.92 -16.27 13.62
N ILE A 160 2.62 -15.87 12.55
CA ILE A 160 3.78 -14.98 12.64
C ILE A 160 3.41 -13.64 13.31
N LEU A 161 2.23 -13.12 12.98
CA LEU A 161 1.74 -11.83 13.46
C LEU A 161 0.79 -11.95 14.66
N PHE A 162 0.71 -13.13 15.31
CA PHE A 162 -0.28 -13.44 16.35
C PHE A 162 -0.28 -12.43 17.51
N PHE A 163 0.86 -11.90 17.88
CA PHE A 163 0.98 -10.88 18.93
C PHE A 163 0.27 -9.56 18.58
N LEU A 164 0.00 -9.32 17.29
CA LEU A 164 -0.75 -8.14 16.78
C LEU A 164 -2.27 -8.40 16.68
N LEU A 165 -2.72 -9.63 16.93
CA LEU A 165 -4.08 -10.09 16.67
C LEU A 165 -5.14 -9.58 17.67
N GLY A 166 -4.76 -8.82 18.69
CA GLY A 166 -5.73 -8.14 19.56
C GLY A 166 -6.69 -7.19 18.80
N ALA A 167 -6.48 -7.00 17.49
CA ALA A 167 -7.25 -6.10 16.63
C ALA A 167 -7.35 -6.57 15.17
N MET A 168 -7.28 -7.87 14.89
CA MET A 168 -7.43 -8.36 13.52
C MET A 168 -8.90 -8.39 13.12
N THR A 169 -9.33 -7.45 12.29
CA THR A 169 -10.58 -7.56 11.55
C THR A 169 -10.28 -8.32 10.26
N ILE A 170 -10.74 -9.57 10.20
CA ILE A 170 -10.82 -10.32 8.95
C ILE A 170 -12.05 -9.77 8.22
N VAL A 171 -11.83 -9.01 7.17
CA VAL A 171 -12.88 -8.54 6.25
C VAL A 171 -12.84 -9.38 4.99
#